data_e046a2617c34da634d80b6abfda3c2c3
#
_entry.id   e046a2617c34da634d80b6abfda3c2c3
#
_cell.length_a   1.000
_cell.length_b   1.000
_cell.length_c   1.000
_cell.angle_alpha   90.00
_cell.angle_beta   90.00
_cell.angle_gamma   90.00
#
_symmetry.space_group_name_H-M   'P 1'
#
loop_
_entity.id
_entity.type
_entity.pdbx_description
1 polymer ?
#
loop_
_entity_poly.entity_id
_entity_poly.type
_entity_poly.pdbx_seq_one_letter_code
_entity_poly.pdbx_strand_id
1 'polypeptide(L)'
;PQIEKWNIYSASLTWMANIAQKDSDGTIENAYLAKIPYPIFAKNKDTYNFTDGLEQRYGVEALGSRENQLFQKLNGIGSNEEVLLYQAFDEMMGHQYANVQQRVQTTGIILDKEFNYLRDEWQNVSKDSNKIKTFGTRGEYKTNTAGVIDYKYNAYGVAYVHENEDIKLGRGVGWYTGIVHNTFKFKDIGKSKEEQLQGKVGLLKSV
;
A
#
# COMPACT_ATOMS: atom_id res chain seq x y z
N PRO A 1 22.62 -7.80 54.52
CA PRO A 1 22.98 -7.81 53.11
C PRO A 1 21.74 -7.43 52.29
N GLN A 2 21.90 -6.50 51.37
CA GLN A 2 20.83 -6.07 50.50
C GLN A 2 20.67 -7.14 49.40
N ILE A 3 19.50 -7.73 49.28
CA ILE A 3 19.21 -8.76 48.25
C ILE A 3 19.06 -8.04 46.93
N GLU A 4 19.84 -8.45 45.95
CA GLU A 4 19.79 -7.92 44.61
C GLU A 4 18.53 -8.42 43.91
N LYS A 5 17.68 -7.50 43.39
CA LYS A 5 16.47 -7.85 42.62
C LYS A 5 16.81 -7.94 41.15
N TRP A 6 16.48 -9.07 40.55
CA TRP A 6 16.64 -9.32 39.12
C TRP A 6 15.42 -8.85 38.36
N ASN A 7 15.67 -8.24 37.23
CA ASN A 7 14.63 -7.92 36.25
C ASN A 7 14.94 -8.63 34.95
N ILE A 8 13.92 -9.25 34.34
CA ILE A 8 14.03 -9.86 33.02
C ILE A 8 13.07 -9.15 32.07
N TYR A 9 13.46 -9.06 30.82
CA TYR A 9 12.68 -8.45 29.75
C TYR A 9 12.59 -9.42 28.59
N SER A 10 11.42 -9.44 27.94
CA SER A 10 11.27 -10.17 26.70
C SER A 10 11.93 -9.42 25.55
N ALA A 11 12.68 -10.10 24.71
CA ALA A 11 13.18 -9.56 23.44
C ALA A 11 12.06 -9.46 22.39
N SER A 12 11.00 -10.23 22.54
CA SER A 12 9.83 -10.22 21.64
C SER A 12 8.79 -9.20 22.10
N LEU A 13 8.20 -8.48 21.14
CA LEU A 13 7.10 -7.56 21.38
C LEU A 13 5.82 -8.28 21.84
N THR A 14 5.58 -9.49 21.34
CA THR A 14 4.33 -10.25 21.56
C THR A 14 4.42 -11.22 22.75
N TRP A 15 5.52 -11.21 23.49
CA TRP A 15 5.71 -12.02 24.68
C TRP A 15 6.18 -11.17 25.84
N MET A 16 5.71 -11.50 27.02
CA MET A 16 6.22 -10.95 28.28
C MET A 16 6.97 -12.03 29.05
N ALA A 17 7.96 -11.60 29.82
CA ALA A 17 8.73 -12.45 30.70
C ALA A 17 8.71 -11.86 32.10
N ASN A 18 8.61 -12.71 33.12
CA ASN A 18 8.73 -12.32 34.53
C ASN A 18 9.35 -13.44 35.34
N ILE A 19 9.90 -13.10 36.50
CA ILE A 19 10.45 -14.05 37.45
C ILE A 19 9.82 -13.87 38.84
N ALA A 20 9.65 -14.95 39.55
CA ALA A 20 9.40 -14.92 40.99
C ALA A 20 10.73 -15.17 41.75
N GLN A 21 11.07 -14.23 42.62
CA GLN A 21 12.30 -14.24 43.41
C GLN A 21 11.95 -14.22 44.91
N LYS A 22 12.57 -15.06 45.69
CA LYS A 22 12.39 -15.04 47.14
C LYS A 22 12.97 -13.78 47.76
N ASP A 23 12.22 -13.17 48.63
CA ASP A 23 12.68 -12.00 49.39
C ASP A 23 13.68 -12.39 50.50
N SER A 24 13.75 -13.67 50.88
CA SER A 24 14.62 -14.14 51.96
C SER A 24 16.10 -14.27 51.57
N ASP A 25 16.39 -14.74 50.37
CA ASP A 25 17.73 -15.06 49.90
C ASP A 25 18.03 -14.66 48.47
N GLY A 26 17.03 -14.12 47.76
CA GLY A 26 17.15 -13.71 46.35
C GLY A 26 17.11 -14.86 45.34
N THR A 27 16.80 -16.09 45.78
CA THR A 27 16.72 -17.24 44.88
C THR A 27 15.56 -17.10 43.91
N ILE A 28 15.78 -17.35 42.60
CA ILE A 28 14.73 -17.40 41.58
C ILE A 28 13.96 -18.71 41.72
N GLU A 29 12.69 -18.63 42.06
CA GLU A 29 11.82 -19.79 42.21
C GLU A 29 11.20 -20.22 40.86
N ASN A 30 10.73 -19.27 40.09
CA ASN A 30 10.03 -19.52 38.83
C ASN A 30 10.34 -18.44 37.81
N ALA A 31 10.34 -18.83 36.52
CA ALA A 31 10.33 -17.94 35.40
C ALA A 31 9.00 -18.14 34.62
N TYR A 32 8.36 -17.04 34.29
CA TYR A 32 7.07 -17.04 33.61
C TYR A 32 7.24 -16.41 32.23
N LEU A 33 6.67 -17.07 31.26
CA LEU A 33 6.52 -16.55 29.89
C LEU A 33 5.03 -16.51 29.55
N ALA A 34 4.55 -15.39 29.07
CA ALA A 34 3.16 -15.24 28.63
C ALA A 34 3.11 -14.52 27.28
N LYS A 35 2.31 -15.09 26.37
CA LYS A 35 2.02 -14.42 25.11
C LYS A 35 1.08 -13.24 25.35
N ILE A 36 1.37 -12.11 24.73
CA ILE A 36 0.48 -10.96 24.65
C ILE A 36 -0.47 -11.20 23.47
N PRO A 37 -1.78 -11.27 23.67
CA PRO A 37 -2.73 -11.47 22.58
C PRO A 37 -2.63 -10.38 21.50
N TYR A 38 -2.69 -10.77 20.23
CA TYR A 38 -2.60 -9.82 19.12
C TYR A 38 -3.62 -8.68 19.16
N PRO A 39 -4.89 -8.88 19.60
CA PRO A 39 -5.87 -7.80 19.71
C PRO A 39 -5.46 -6.63 20.61
N ILE A 40 -4.54 -6.83 21.57
CA ILE A 40 -4.02 -5.75 22.42
C ILE A 40 -3.30 -4.68 21.60
N PHE A 41 -2.71 -5.06 20.46
CA PHE A 41 -2.02 -4.13 19.56
C PHE A 41 -2.94 -3.45 18.55
N ALA A 42 -4.24 -3.76 18.55
CA ALA A 42 -5.18 -3.17 17.61
C ALA A 42 -5.49 -1.70 17.97
N LYS A 43 -5.38 -0.81 16.97
CA LYS A 43 -5.66 0.64 17.14
C LYS A 43 -7.07 1.04 16.70
N ASN A 44 -7.79 0.15 16.04
CA ASN A 44 -9.16 0.39 15.57
C ASN A 44 -9.95 -0.92 15.53
N LYS A 45 -11.26 -0.81 15.30
CA LYS A 45 -12.18 -1.95 15.31
C LYS A 45 -11.85 -3.00 14.24
N ASP A 46 -11.45 -2.57 13.04
CA ASP A 46 -11.17 -3.48 11.93
C ASP A 46 -9.90 -4.30 12.23
N THR A 47 -8.86 -3.64 12.71
CA THR A 47 -7.63 -4.31 13.15
C THR A 47 -7.90 -5.22 14.34
N TYR A 48 -8.78 -4.83 15.27
CA TYR A 48 -9.19 -5.69 16.39
C TYR A 48 -9.86 -6.96 15.90
N ASN A 49 -10.85 -6.86 15.02
CA ASN A 49 -11.56 -8.03 14.48
C ASN A 49 -10.60 -8.97 13.72
N PHE A 50 -9.69 -8.40 12.94
CA PHE A 50 -8.68 -9.17 12.23
C PHE A 50 -7.74 -9.89 13.19
N THR A 51 -7.17 -9.17 14.17
CA THR A 51 -6.21 -9.71 15.14
C THR A 51 -6.84 -10.69 16.11
N ASP A 52 -8.14 -10.54 16.43
CA ASP A 52 -8.90 -11.52 17.20
C ASP A 52 -9.03 -12.84 16.42
N GLY A 53 -9.37 -12.78 15.13
CA GLY A 53 -9.37 -13.96 14.27
C GLY A 53 -7.98 -14.61 14.14
N LEU A 54 -6.92 -13.79 14.09
CA LEU A 54 -5.55 -14.27 14.06
C LEU A 54 -5.16 -14.97 15.37
N GLU A 55 -5.56 -14.42 16.53
CA GLU A 55 -5.32 -15.01 17.84
C GLU A 55 -6.04 -16.36 18.00
N GLN A 56 -7.27 -16.49 17.51
CA GLN A 56 -8.01 -17.74 17.56
C GLN A 56 -7.34 -18.88 16.76
N ARG A 57 -6.52 -18.55 15.78
CA ARG A 57 -5.76 -19.52 14.97
C ARG A 57 -4.38 -19.83 15.56
N TYR A 58 -3.91 -19.02 16.47
CA TYR A 58 -2.61 -19.20 17.10
C TYR A 58 -2.62 -20.44 18.03
N GLY A 59 -1.64 -21.32 17.84
CA GLY A 59 -1.45 -22.51 18.65
C GLY A 59 -2.32 -23.72 18.24
N VAL A 60 -3.18 -23.57 17.21
CA VAL A 60 -3.93 -24.67 16.61
C VAL A 60 -3.46 -25.03 15.19
N GLU A 61 -2.55 -24.25 14.67
CA GLU A 61 -1.96 -24.45 13.33
C GLU A 61 -0.98 -25.63 13.32
N ALA A 62 -0.86 -26.31 12.17
CA ALA A 62 0.10 -27.39 12.00
C ALA A 62 1.54 -26.86 12.03
N LEU A 63 2.42 -27.56 12.73
CA LEU A 63 3.85 -27.22 12.78
C LEU A 63 4.45 -27.21 11.37
N GLY A 64 5.24 -26.18 11.08
CA GLY A 64 5.89 -26.00 9.78
C GLY A 64 4.96 -25.51 8.66
N SER A 65 3.66 -25.35 8.93
CA SER A 65 2.73 -24.74 7.98
C SER A 65 3.08 -23.26 7.69
N ARG A 66 2.51 -22.68 6.63
CA ARG A 66 2.64 -21.26 6.33
C ARG A 66 2.14 -20.38 7.48
N GLU A 67 1.06 -20.79 8.13
CA GLU A 67 0.52 -20.10 9.31
C GLU A 67 1.50 -20.14 10.47
N ASN A 68 2.07 -21.31 10.77
CA ASN A 68 3.06 -21.45 11.82
C ASN A 68 4.29 -20.57 11.55
N GLN A 69 4.79 -20.56 10.31
CA GLN A 69 5.90 -19.68 9.92
C GLN A 69 5.55 -18.19 10.05
N LEU A 70 4.31 -17.80 9.75
CA LEU A 70 3.82 -16.43 9.94
C LEU A 70 3.84 -16.07 11.43
N PHE A 71 3.29 -16.91 12.31
CA PHE A 71 3.31 -16.68 13.75
C PHE A 71 4.72 -16.62 14.32
N GLN A 72 5.64 -17.45 13.83
CA GLN A 72 7.04 -17.36 14.21
C GLN A 72 7.67 -16.02 13.84
N LYS A 73 7.35 -15.48 12.65
CA LYS A 73 7.81 -14.16 12.23
C LYS A 73 7.21 -13.04 13.09
N LEU A 74 5.90 -13.08 13.37
CA LEU A 74 5.25 -12.10 14.22
C LEU A 74 5.81 -12.11 15.65
N ASN A 75 6.03 -13.29 16.20
CA ASN A 75 6.62 -13.45 17.54
C ASN A 75 8.13 -13.15 17.58
N GLY A 76 8.79 -13.13 16.44
CA GLY A 76 10.19 -12.69 16.29
C GLY A 76 10.37 -11.17 16.19
N ILE A 77 9.29 -10.39 16.10
CA ILE A 77 9.37 -8.93 16.13
C ILE A 77 9.89 -8.48 17.50
N GLY A 78 10.91 -7.63 17.49
CA GLY A 78 11.55 -7.14 18.69
C GLY A 78 10.69 -6.18 19.50
N SER A 79 10.94 -6.10 20.81
CA SER A 79 10.18 -5.27 21.75
C SER A 79 10.16 -3.77 21.38
N ASN A 80 11.14 -3.30 20.62
CA ASN A 80 11.25 -1.91 20.14
C ASN A 80 10.78 -1.73 18.69
N GLU A 81 10.20 -2.77 18.08
CA GLU A 81 9.83 -2.80 16.65
C GLU A 81 8.32 -2.82 16.43
N GLU A 82 7.55 -2.16 17.29
CA GLU A 82 6.08 -2.11 17.24
C GLU A 82 5.54 -1.69 15.87
N VAL A 83 6.25 -0.80 15.18
CA VAL A 83 5.88 -0.34 13.82
C VAL A 83 5.85 -1.49 12.83
N LEU A 84 6.76 -2.47 12.95
CA LEU A 84 6.78 -3.64 12.07
C LEU A 84 5.56 -4.55 12.29
N LEU A 85 5.08 -4.66 13.53
CA LEU A 85 3.86 -5.43 13.82
C LEU A 85 2.63 -4.78 13.17
N TYR A 86 2.47 -3.46 13.29
CA TYR A 86 1.38 -2.74 12.63
C TYR A 86 1.45 -2.84 11.12
N GLN A 87 2.64 -2.73 10.55
CA GLN A 87 2.84 -2.91 9.11
C GLN A 87 2.44 -4.33 8.68
N ALA A 88 2.84 -5.36 9.43
CA ALA A 88 2.46 -6.73 9.13
C ALA A 88 0.93 -6.93 9.17
N PHE A 89 0.23 -6.34 10.13
CA PHE A 89 -1.23 -6.40 10.17
C PHE A 89 -1.87 -5.71 8.96
N ASP A 90 -1.41 -4.51 8.58
CA ASP A 90 -1.92 -3.79 7.41
C ASP A 90 -1.70 -4.58 6.11
N GLU A 91 -0.53 -5.20 5.96
CA GLU A 91 -0.22 -6.04 4.79
C GLU A 91 -1.10 -7.30 4.76
N MET A 92 -1.29 -7.98 5.89
CA MET A 92 -2.15 -9.16 5.98
C MET A 92 -3.63 -8.84 5.76
N MET A 93 -4.09 -7.67 6.19
CA MET A 93 -5.45 -7.18 5.92
C MET A 93 -5.64 -6.77 4.46
N GLY A 94 -4.56 -6.63 3.69
CA GLY A 94 -4.62 -6.30 2.27
C GLY A 94 -5.04 -4.87 1.97
N HIS A 95 -4.89 -3.93 2.89
CA HIS A 95 -5.30 -2.54 2.75
C HIS A 95 -4.68 -1.86 1.53
N GLN A 96 -3.43 -2.20 1.17
CA GLN A 96 -2.76 -1.67 -0.01
C GLN A 96 -3.41 -2.10 -1.33
N TYR A 97 -4.21 -3.18 -1.32
CA TYR A 97 -4.94 -3.66 -2.52
C TYR A 97 -6.33 -3.05 -2.65
N ALA A 98 -6.84 -2.41 -1.59
CA ALA A 98 -8.08 -1.66 -1.70
C ALA A 98 -7.92 -0.55 -2.73
N ASN A 99 -8.95 -0.36 -3.58
CA ASN A 99 -8.95 0.65 -4.63
C ASN A 99 -7.85 0.54 -5.72
N VAL A 100 -7.26 -0.64 -5.93
CA VAL A 100 -6.34 -0.86 -7.07
C VAL A 100 -7.00 -0.42 -8.37
N GLN A 101 -8.24 -0.81 -8.62
CA GLN A 101 -8.98 -0.43 -9.83
C GLN A 101 -9.12 1.09 -9.96
N GLN A 102 -9.40 1.80 -8.86
CA GLN A 102 -9.46 3.26 -8.86
C GLN A 102 -8.12 3.90 -9.23
N ARG A 103 -7.00 3.37 -8.71
CA ARG A 103 -5.67 3.88 -9.05
C ARG A 103 -5.31 3.64 -10.51
N VAL A 104 -5.67 2.47 -11.05
CA VAL A 104 -5.51 2.16 -12.47
C VAL A 104 -6.34 3.13 -13.33
N GLN A 105 -7.60 3.37 -12.96
CA GLN A 105 -8.47 4.32 -13.65
C GLN A 105 -7.91 5.75 -13.57
N THR A 106 -7.45 6.18 -12.40
CA THR A 106 -6.84 7.52 -12.22
C THR A 106 -5.68 7.72 -13.19
N THR A 107 -4.79 6.74 -13.31
CA THR A 107 -3.64 6.80 -14.22
C THR A 107 -4.11 6.87 -15.69
N GLY A 108 -5.12 6.08 -16.07
CA GLY A 108 -5.71 6.09 -17.41
C GLY A 108 -6.37 7.43 -17.76
N ILE A 109 -7.13 8.02 -16.82
CA ILE A 109 -7.79 9.32 -16.99
C ILE A 109 -6.77 10.45 -17.20
N ILE A 110 -5.64 10.43 -16.52
CA ILE A 110 -4.56 11.41 -16.71
C ILE A 110 -4.12 11.40 -18.17
N LEU A 111 -3.86 10.22 -18.74
CA LEU A 111 -3.44 10.09 -20.14
C LEU A 111 -4.53 10.51 -21.13
N ASP A 112 -5.79 10.13 -20.89
CA ASP A 112 -6.92 10.54 -21.71
C ASP A 112 -7.12 12.06 -21.73
N LYS A 113 -6.96 12.71 -20.58
CA LYS A 113 -7.02 14.16 -20.47
C LYS A 113 -5.97 14.85 -21.33
N GLU A 114 -4.75 14.31 -21.35
CA GLU A 114 -3.67 14.87 -22.17
C GLU A 114 -3.91 14.67 -23.66
N PHE A 115 -4.49 13.54 -24.10
CA PHE A 115 -4.91 13.36 -25.49
C PHE A 115 -6.00 14.35 -25.89
N ASN A 116 -7.01 14.53 -25.07
CA ASN A 116 -8.09 15.49 -25.34
C ASN A 116 -7.54 16.92 -25.42
N TYR A 117 -6.66 17.30 -24.51
CA TYR A 117 -5.99 18.61 -24.55
C TYR A 117 -5.22 18.82 -25.87
N LEU A 118 -4.44 17.85 -26.32
CA LEU A 118 -3.72 17.93 -27.58
C LEU A 118 -4.66 18.07 -28.80
N ARG A 119 -5.85 17.47 -28.74
CA ARG A 119 -6.87 17.59 -29.80
C ARG A 119 -7.56 18.95 -29.76
N ASP A 120 -7.88 19.46 -28.59
CA ASP A 120 -8.59 20.72 -28.40
C ASP A 120 -7.76 21.96 -28.78
N GLU A 121 -6.40 21.87 -28.66
CA GLU A 121 -5.47 22.94 -29.08
C GLU A 121 -5.49 23.19 -30.62
N TRP A 122 -6.26 22.39 -31.38
CA TRP A 122 -6.22 22.40 -32.84
C TRP A 122 -7.28 23.34 -33.48
N GLN A 123 -7.03 24.60 -33.38
CA GLN A 123 -7.89 25.58 -34.10
C GLN A 123 -7.54 25.69 -35.59
N ASN A 124 -6.29 25.39 -36.00
CA ASN A 124 -5.85 25.43 -37.38
C ASN A 124 -5.02 24.19 -37.72
N VAL A 125 -5.63 23.20 -38.35
CA VAL A 125 -4.98 21.96 -38.76
C VAL A 125 -4.36 22.12 -40.15
N SER A 126 -3.06 21.91 -40.27
CA SER A 126 -2.38 21.71 -41.55
C SER A 126 -2.68 20.31 -42.10
N LYS A 127 -2.36 20.06 -43.37
CA LYS A 127 -2.61 18.77 -44.03
C LYS A 127 -2.15 17.56 -43.23
N ASP A 128 -1.02 17.69 -42.52
CA ASP A 128 -0.50 16.72 -41.55
C ASP A 128 -0.11 17.44 -40.27
N SER A 129 -0.67 17.01 -39.17
CA SER A 129 -0.39 17.57 -37.86
C SER A 129 0.04 16.48 -36.91
N ASN A 130 1.25 16.64 -36.35
CA ASN A 130 1.84 15.78 -35.33
C ASN A 130 2.03 16.62 -34.08
N LYS A 131 1.40 16.24 -32.99
CA LYS A 131 1.53 16.91 -31.71
C LYS A 131 2.06 15.96 -30.66
N ILE A 132 3.08 16.43 -29.95
CA ILE A 132 3.68 15.71 -28.82
C ILE A 132 3.66 16.62 -27.61
N LYS A 133 3.35 16.07 -26.46
CA LYS A 133 3.35 16.76 -25.18
C LYS A 133 3.94 15.88 -24.09
N THR A 134 4.89 16.41 -23.35
CA THR A 134 5.27 15.88 -22.05
C THR A 134 4.42 16.52 -20.98
N PHE A 135 4.06 15.74 -19.96
CA PHE A 135 3.19 16.23 -18.88
C PHE A 135 3.61 15.67 -17.53
N GLY A 136 3.24 16.41 -16.48
CA GLY A 136 3.36 15.99 -15.10
C GLY A 136 2.15 16.45 -14.31
N THR A 137 1.64 15.60 -13.43
CA THR A 137 0.52 15.92 -12.56
C THR A 137 0.71 15.29 -11.18
N ARG A 138 0.11 15.93 -10.16
CA ARG A 138 0.11 15.46 -8.78
C ARG A 138 -1.30 15.51 -8.24
N GLY A 139 -1.60 14.59 -7.35
CA GLY A 139 -2.89 14.60 -6.66
C GLY A 139 -2.83 13.86 -5.33
N GLU A 140 -3.94 13.91 -4.63
CA GLU A 140 -4.14 13.24 -3.35
C GLU A 140 -5.54 12.64 -3.33
N TYR A 141 -5.66 11.44 -2.82
CA TYR A 141 -6.92 10.79 -2.50
C TYR A 141 -7.07 10.69 -0.99
N LYS A 142 -8.21 11.12 -0.50
CA LYS A 142 -8.59 11.03 0.92
C LYS A 142 -9.96 10.37 1.03
N THR A 143 -10.09 9.50 1.99
CA THR A 143 -11.33 8.80 2.28
C THR A 143 -11.50 8.59 3.78
N ASN A 144 -12.75 8.51 4.21
CA ASN A 144 -13.11 8.09 5.57
C ASN A 144 -13.59 6.63 5.59
N THR A 145 -13.45 5.91 4.48
CA THR A 145 -13.88 4.51 4.38
C THR A 145 -12.88 3.62 5.12
N ALA A 146 -13.37 2.84 6.06
CA ALA A 146 -12.55 1.87 6.78
C ALA A 146 -11.90 0.86 5.81
N GLY A 147 -10.64 0.50 6.08
CA GLY A 147 -9.89 -0.43 5.25
C GLY A 147 -9.38 0.13 3.93
N VAL A 148 -9.58 1.42 3.67
CA VAL A 148 -9.08 2.11 2.48
C VAL A 148 -8.05 3.16 2.91
N ILE A 149 -6.84 3.06 2.34
CA ILE A 149 -5.73 3.92 2.72
C ILE A 149 -5.68 5.14 1.80
N ASP A 150 -5.53 6.32 2.41
CA ASP A 150 -5.24 7.55 1.68
C ASP A 150 -3.90 7.44 0.93
N TYR A 151 -3.81 8.10 -0.22
CA TYR A 151 -2.57 8.14 -0.98
C TYR A 151 -2.34 9.48 -1.68
N LYS A 152 -1.09 9.77 -1.96
CA LYS A 152 -0.67 10.81 -2.89
C LYS A 152 -0.12 10.17 -4.14
N TYR A 153 -0.31 10.82 -5.29
CA TYR A 153 0.29 10.34 -6.53
C TYR A 153 1.05 11.44 -7.27
N ASN A 154 2.03 11.01 -8.03
CA ASN A 154 2.80 11.84 -8.94
C ASN A 154 2.99 11.09 -10.25
N ALA A 155 2.43 11.63 -11.32
CA ALA A 155 2.46 11.04 -12.64
C ALA A 155 3.22 11.94 -13.62
N TYR A 156 3.94 11.32 -14.53
CA TYR A 156 4.58 11.99 -15.65
C TYR A 156 4.54 11.08 -16.88
N GLY A 157 4.54 11.69 -18.04
CA GLY A 157 4.46 10.91 -19.26
C GLY A 157 4.60 11.75 -20.51
N VAL A 158 4.32 11.09 -21.62
CA VAL A 158 4.30 11.69 -22.95
C VAL A 158 3.05 11.24 -23.71
N ALA A 159 2.41 12.18 -24.38
CA ALA A 159 1.26 11.95 -25.25
C ALA A 159 1.60 12.43 -26.65
N TYR A 160 1.16 11.68 -27.66
CA TYR A 160 1.33 11.99 -29.06
C TYR A 160 0.00 11.79 -29.80
N VAL A 161 -0.33 12.72 -30.68
CA VAL A 161 -1.52 12.66 -31.53
C VAL A 161 -1.13 13.00 -32.97
N HIS A 162 -1.52 12.15 -33.90
CA HIS A 162 -1.47 12.42 -35.34
C HIS A 162 -2.90 12.59 -35.90
N GLU A 163 -3.14 13.71 -36.49
CA GLU A 163 -4.44 14.05 -37.12
C GLU A 163 -4.17 14.96 -38.32
N ASN A 164 -5.03 14.90 -39.32
CA ASN A 164 -4.96 15.78 -40.46
C ASN A 164 -6.34 16.41 -40.78
N GLU A 165 -6.40 17.31 -41.74
CA GLU A 165 -7.63 18.00 -42.14
C GLU A 165 -8.71 17.01 -42.63
N ASP A 166 -8.32 15.94 -43.31
CA ASP A 166 -9.22 14.90 -43.82
C ASP A 166 -9.96 14.18 -42.70
N ILE A 167 -9.35 14.01 -41.52
CA ILE A 167 -9.99 13.40 -40.36
C ILE A 167 -11.14 14.27 -39.87
N LYS A 168 -10.94 15.59 -39.79
CA LYS A 168 -11.99 16.53 -39.39
C LYS A 168 -13.16 16.54 -40.38
N LEU A 169 -12.89 16.24 -41.64
CA LEU A 169 -13.92 16.08 -42.68
C LEU A 169 -14.53 14.68 -42.77
N GLY A 170 -14.14 13.78 -41.83
CA GLY A 170 -14.63 12.40 -41.81
C GLY A 170 -14.05 11.49 -42.90
N ARG A 171 -12.94 11.87 -43.51
CA ARG A 171 -12.36 11.18 -44.69
C ARG A 171 -11.07 10.44 -44.40
N GLY A 172 -10.49 10.63 -43.23
CA GLY A 172 -9.20 10.06 -42.87
C GLY A 172 -9.20 9.30 -41.53
N VAL A 173 -8.07 8.69 -41.20
CA VAL A 173 -7.84 8.00 -39.93
C VAL A 173 -6.60 8.61 -39.29
N GLY A 174 -6.76 9.13 -38.07
CA GLY A 174 -5.66 9.54 -37.24
C GLY A 174 -5.35 8.48 -36.16
N TRP A 175 -4.33 8.72 -35.40
CA TRP A 175 -3.97 7.84 -34.32
C TRP A 175 -3.33 8.62 -33.16
N TYR A 176 -3.38 8.04 -31.99
CA TYR A 176 -2.74 8.59 -30.82
C TYR A 176 -2.03 7.48 -30.05
N THR A 177 -0.98 7.84 -29.37
CA THR A 177 -0.26 6.96 -28.47
C THR A 177 0.32 7.75 -27.31
N GLY A 178 0.52 7.11 -26.19
CA GLY A 178 1.11 7.73 -25.03
C GLY A 178 1.50 6.71 -23.98
N ILE A 179 2.34 7.18 -23.07
CA ILE A 179 2.80 6.41 -21.92
C ILE A 179 2.81 7.31 -20.69
N VAL A 180 2.40 6.78 -19.57
CA VAL A 180 2.40 7.46 -18.28
C VAL A 180 2.98 6.55 -17.21
N HIS A 181 3.89 7.09 -16.43
CA HIS A 181 4.38 6.50 -15.20
C HIS A 181 3.74 7.23 -14.03
N ASN A 182 3.10 6.50 -13.11
CA ASN A 182 2.49 7.07 -11.92
C ASN A 182 3.01 6.38 -10.67
N THR A 183 3.41 7.17 -9.68
CA THR A 183 3.86 6.70 -8.38
C THR A 183 2.82 7.08 -7.34
N PHE A 184 2.30 6.06 -6.65
CA PHE A 184 1.41 6.23 -5.49
C PHE A 184 2.20 6.02 -4.20
N LYS A 185 2.05 6.94 -3.27
CA LYS A 185 2.61 6.85 -1.91
C LYS A 185 1.47 6.81 -0.92
N PHE A 186 1.32 5.67 -0.26
CA PHE A 186 0.26 5.45 0.71
C PHE A 186 0.59 6.11 2.05
N LYS A 187 -0.47 6.54 2.75
CA LYS A 187 -0.37 7.09 4.11
C LYS A 187 -0.57 6.01 5.18
N ASP A 188 -0.13 4.81 4.89
CA ASP A 188 -0.07 3.70 5.82
C ASP A 188 1.14 3.81 6.76
N ILE A 189 1.18 2.97 7.79
CA ILE A 189 2.28 2.93 8.75
C ILE A 189 3.59 2.53 8.07
N GLY A 190 3.53 1.59 7.12
CA GLY A 190 4.67 1.10 6.34
C GLY A 190 5.13 2.07 5.26
N LYS A 191 4.40 3.16 5.01
CA LYS A 191 4.67 4.13 3.92
C LYS A 191 4.83 3.42 2.58
N SER A 192 3.93 2.49 2.30
CA SER A 192 3.94 1.68 1.08
C SER A 192 3.91 2.53 -0.18
N LYS A 193 4.49 2.00 -1.24
CA LYS A 193 4.61 2.65 -2.53
C LYS A 193 4.15 1.68 -3.63
N GLU A 194 3.42 2.20 -4.60
CA GLU A 194 3.06 1.50 -5.83
C GLU A 194 3.53 2.31 -7.02
N GLU A 195 4.04 1.63 -8.02
CA GLU A 195 4.43 2.22 -9.29
C GLU A 195 3.60 1.59 -10.40
N GLN A 196 3.02 2.42 -11.25
CA GLN A 196 2.25 2.01 -12.41
C GLN A 196 2.87 2.59 -13.67
N LEU A 197 2.96 1.76 -14.70
CA LEU A 197 3.29 2.16 -16.06
C LEU A 197 2.12 1.78 -16.96
N GLN A 198 1.52 2.75 -17.62
CA GLN A 198 0.44 2.51 -18.57
C GLN A 198 0.77 3.10 -19.93
N GLY A 199 0.50 2.32 -20.96
CA GLY A 199 0.57 2.76 -22.36
C GLY A 199 -0.82 2.69 -22.99
N LYS A 200 -1.09 3.59 -23.92
CA LYS A 200 -2.34 3.63 -24.68
C LYS A 200 -2.06 3.94 -26.14
N VAL A 201 -2.76 3.24 -27.02
CA VAL A 201 -2.77 3.49 -28.45
C VAL A 201 -4.21 3.44 -28.94
N GLY A 202 -4.56 4.30 -29.86
CA GLY A 202 -5.89 4.32 -30.42
C GLY A 202 -5.96 4.96 -31.79
N LEU A 203 -7.09 4.75 -32.46
CA LEU A 203 -7.41 5.31 -33.76
C LEU A 203 -8.45 6.44 -33.60
N LEU A 204 -8.32 7.46 -34.41
CA LEU A 204 -9.23 8.58 -34.48
C LEU A 204 -9.96 8.54 -35.81
N LYS A 205 -11.28 8.63 -35.76
CA LYS A 205 -12.13 8.82 -36.92
C LYS A 205 -13.16 9.87 -36.58
N SER A 206 -13.31 10.86 -37.40
CA SER A 206 -14.43 11.80 -37.28
C SER A 206 -15.70 11.14 -37.79
N VAL A 207 -16.82 11.35 -37.12
CA VAL A 207 -18.16 10.91 -37.50
C VAL A 207 -18.96 12.13 -37.87
#